data_bf9af956c848622c5504a37537276e75
#
_entry.id   bf9af956c848622c5504a37537276e75
#
_cell.length_a   1.000
_cell.length_b   1.000
_cell.length_c   1.000
_cell.angle_alpha   90.00
_cell.angle_beta   90.00
_cell.angle_gamma   90.00
#
_symmetry.space_group_name_H-M   'P 1'
#
loop_
_entity.id
_entity.type
_entity.pdbx_description
1 polymer ?
#
loop_
_entity_poly.entity_id
_entity_poly.type
_entity_poly.pdbx_seq_one_letter_code
_entity_poly.pdbx_strand_id
1 'polypeptide(L)'
;MIKIAAYFSLIFSVILGSCDNREPLKVYIMAGQSNMQGSAHQRTFEVLGDDPETVWLLEKITDKNGEPVVCNNAFITYATQKQGEDTTLNGKVSVGYGFDHERIGPEYAFGLFMDEVHEEPVLIIKTAWGGKSLAVDFRPPGAGPYAPDEVQVQRGNIPGKEEIGLYYRKMMQHIRETLGSTDNIRKIVPGYDASRGYELAGFVWFQGWNDMISNHYTAQYCRNMIHFIEDVRKELNDPKLPFVIGILGVHGSDPGSNKFINPEKVIAFRKAQFSAVEQYDQEVPALYQGNVTAVDSGPFYELELADIYWKRRFTNQWKRELDEGKISAEEMAAKLAQYGFKEPGLTPEEQAIWDREASNAEYHYLGSGKTFIRRGKALADAILEMERYE
;
A
#
# COMPACT_ATOMS: atom_id res chain seq x y z
N MET A 1 -9.92 65.19 -63.13
CA MET A 1 -10.63 64.00 -62.68
C MET A 1 -9.69 63.19 -61.85
N ILE A 2 -9.79 63.32 -60.52
CA ILE A 2 -8.93 62.65 -59.54
C ILE A 2 -9.68 61.42 -59.04
N LYS A 3 -9.11 60.22 -59.26
CA LYS A 3 -9.69 58.95 -58.75
C LYS A 3 -9.14 58.73 -57.33
N ILE A 4 -10.03 58.77 -56.36
CA ILE A 4 -9.77 58.37 -54.95
C ILE A 4 -9.91 56.87 -54.87
N ALA A 5 -8.83 56.16 -54.53
CA ALA A 5 -8.86 54.73 -54.22
C ALA A 5 -9.06 54.57 -52.72
N ALA A 6 -10.14 53.96 -52.32
CA ALA A 6 -10.45 53.59 -50.93
C ALA A 6 -9.73 52.28 -50.62
N TYR A 7 -8.80 52.29 -49.64
CA TYR A 7 -8.20 51.09 -49.05
C TYR A 7 -9.10 50.61 -47.91
N PHE A 8 -9.70 49.40 -48.12
CA PHE A 8 -10.33 48.67 -47.07
C PHE A 8 -9.30 47.87 -46.31
N SER A 9 -8.97 48.30 -45.09
CA SER A 9 -8.14 47.49 -44.17
C SER A 9 -8.96 46.42 -43.50
N LEU A 10 -8.77 45.19 -43.89
CA LEU A 10 -9.38 44.00 -43.21
C LEU A 10 -8.55 43.78 -41.92
N ILE A 11 -9.11 44.09 -40.77
CA ILE A 11 -8.54 43.72 -39.46
C ILE A 11 -8.91 42.28 -39.21
N PHE A 12 -7.95 41.36 -39.39
CA PHE A 12 -8.04 39.99 -38.98
C PHE A 12 -7.83 39.93 -37.46
N SER A 13 -8.91 39.90 -36.67
CA SER A 13 -8.83 39.60 -35.24
C SER A 13 -8.47 38.13 -35.11
N VAL A 14 -7.19 37.86 -34.85
CA VAL A 14 -6.74 36.55 -34.40
C VAL A 14 -7.27 36.35 -32.98
N ILE A 15 -8.35 35.61 -32.83
CA ILE A 15 -8.77 35.06 -31.54
C ILE A 15 -7.71 34.06 -31.15
N LEU A 16 -6.73 34.48 -30.35
CA LEU A 16 -5.89 33.57 -29.60
C LEU A 16 -6.79 32.88 -28.60
N GLY A 17 -7.35 31.76 -28.98
CA GLY A 17 -7.94 30.81 -28.05
C GLY A 17 -6.82 30.43 -27.08
N SER A 18 -6.92 30.89 -25.85
CA SER A 18 -6.12 30.36 -24.75
C SER A 18 -6.42 28.87 -24.71
N CYS A 19 -5.53 28.02 -25.22
CA CYS A 19 -5.55 26.60 -24.88
C CYS A 19 -5.34 26.56 -23.36
N ASP A 20 -6.41 26.24 -22.66
CA ASP A 20 -6.33 25.96 -21.24
C ASP A 20 -5.57 24.62 -21.10
N ASN A 21 -4.28 24.71 -20.79
CA ASN A 21 -3.33 23.60 -20.74
C ASN A 21 -3.35 22.81 -19.42
N ARG A 22 -4.38 23.00 -18.58
CA ARG A 22 -4.48 22.24 -17.33
C ARG A 22 -4.77 20.77 -17.63
N GLU A 23 -4.07 19.87 -16.95
CA GLU A 23 -4.19 18.42 -17.09
C GLU A 23 -5.50 17.88 -16.49
N PRO A 24 -5.96 16.65 -16.82
CA PRO A 24 -7.09 15.99 -16.17
C PRO A 24 -6.79 15.66 -14.71
N LEU A 25 -7.84 15.40 -13.92
CA LEU A 25 -7.71 14.86 -12.56
C LEU A 25 -6.90 13.53 -12.61
N LYS A 26 -5.78 13.47 -11.90
CA LYS A 26 -4.99 12.24 -11.78
C LYS A 26 -5.61 11.32 -10.73
N VAL A 27 -5.94 10.08 -11.13
CA VAL A 27 -6.58 9.09 -10.27
C VAL A 27 -5.66 7.91 -10.04
N TYR A 28 -5.30 7.66 -8.78
CA TYR A 28 -4.50 6.53 -8.36
C TYR A 28 -5.35 5.56 -7.54
N ILE A 29 -5.28 4.27 -7.86
CA ILE A 29 -5.97 3.23 -7.11
C ILE A 29 -4.96 2.55 -6.20
N MET A 30 -5.26 2.44 -4.91
CA MET A 30 -4.41 1.77 -3.92
C MET A 30 -5.19 0.65 -3.25
N ALA A 31 -4.83 -0.61 -3.52
CA ALA A 31 -5.59 -1.77 -3.04
C ALA A 31 -4.72 -2.78 -2.30
N GLY A 32 -5.32 -3.50 -1.33
CA GLY A 32 -4.60 -4.53 -0.60
C GLY A 32 -5.23 -4.95 0.74
N GLN A 33 -4.39 -5.48 1.62
CA GLN A 33 -4.82 -5.94 2.95
C GLN A 33 -4.38 -4.97 4.07
N SER A 34 -4.23 -5.48 5.30
CA SER A 34 -3.90 -4.69 6.49
C SER A 34 -2.68 -3.78 6.35
N ASN A 35 -1.67 -4.17 5.58
CA ASN A 35 -0.50 -3.34 5.32
C ASN A 35 -0.79 -2.19 4.34
N MET A 36 -1.81 -2.33 3.47
CA MET A 36 -2.38 -1.21 2.71
C MET A 36 -3.34 -0.39 3.57
N GLN A 37 -4.13 -1.02 4.48
CA GLN A 37 -4.90 -0.25 5.46
C GLN A 37 -4.02 0.71 6.22
N GLY A 38 -2.94 0.20 6.80
CA GLY A 38 -1.94 1.00 7.48
C GLY A 38 -2.10 1.02 8.99
N SER A 39 -0.99 0.76 9.67
CA SER A 39 -0.94 0.59 11.13
C SER A 39 0.01 1.57 11.84
N ALA A 40 0.71 2.43 11.10
CA ALA A 40 1.67 3.35 11.70
C ALA A 40 0.96 4.50 12.39
N HIS A 41 1.16 4.60 13.70
CA HIS A 41 0.62 5.70 14.50
C HIS A 41 1.49 6.96 14.33
N GLN A 42 0.85 8.12 14.15
CA GLN A 42 1.54 9.41 13.94
C GLN A 42 2.58 9.75 15.01
N ARG A 43 2.43 9.26 16.26
CA ARG A 43 3.43 9.47 17.33
C ARG A 43 4.80 8.90 17.01
N THR A 44 4.90 7.97 16.04
CA THR A 44 6.16 7.35 15.62
C THR A 44 6.87 8.14 14.51
N PHE A 45 6.37 9.30 14.10
CA PHE A 45 6.96 10.11 13.03
C PHE A 45 8.30 10.75 13.42
N GLU A 46 8.45 11.13 14.70
CA GLU A 46 9.66 11.78 15.21
C GLU A 46 10.93 10.98 14.95
N VAL A 47 10.83 9.64 14.85
CA VAL A 47 11.96 8.74 14.56
C VAL A 47 12.64 9.06 13.23
N LEU A 48 11.90 9.61 12.26
CA LEU A 48 12.47 10.05 10.98
C LEU A 48 13.54 11.15 11.17
N GLY A 49 13.47 11.93 12.24
CA GLY A 49 14.41 13.00 12.54
C GLY A 49 15.76 12.53 13.08
N ASP A 50 15.88 11.29 13.52
CA ASP A 50 17.11 10.74 14.09
C ASP A 50 18.15 10.33 13.04
N ASP A 51 17.71 10.16 11.79
CA ASP A 51 18.53 9.63 10.71
C ASP A 51 18.70 10.71 9.62
N PRO A 52 19.93 11.12 9.30
CA PRO A 52 20.21 12.10 8.25
C PRO A 52 19.60 11.73 6.90
N GLU A 53 19.38 10.45 6.62
CA GLU A 53 18.75 9.99 5.38
C GLU A 53 17.22 10.18 5.36
N THR A 54 16.59 10.34 6.53
CA THR A 54 15.13 10.43 6.65
C THR A 54 14.62 11.73 7.29
N VAL A 55 15.49 12.57 7.85
CA VAL A 55 15.08 13.84 8.49
C VAL A 55 14.29 14.75 7.55
N TRP A 56 14.64 14.81 6.29
CA TRP A 56 13.90 15.58 5.28
C TRP A 56 12.47 15.05 5.04
N LEU A 57 12.25 13.76 5.28
CA LEU A 57 10.90 13.18 5.25
C LEU A 57 10.06 13.68 6.42
N LEU A 58 10.67 13.83 7.62
CA LEU A 58 9.98 14.42 8.76
C LEU A 58 9.54 15.85 8.45
N GLU A 59 10.45 16.66 7.90
CA GLU A 59 10.16 18.04 7.46
C GLU A 59 9.05 18.10 6.40
N LYS A 60 8.95 17.07 5.56
CA LYS A 60 7.93 16.96 4.51
C LYS A 60 6.55 16.62 5.06
N ILE A 61 6.47 15.73 6.07
CA ILE A 61 5.21 15.21 6.61
C ILE A 61 4.69 15.99 7.81
N THR A 62 5.46 16.94 8.33
CA THR A 62 5.05 17.82 9.46
C THR A 62 5.09 19.28 9.07
N ASP A 63 4.21 20.06 9.66
CA ASP A 63 4.21 21.52 9.50
C ASP A 63 5.20 22.18 10.48
N LYS A 64 5.31 23.53 10.44
CA LYS A 64 6.18 24.32 11.32
C LYS A 64 5.89 24.18 12.82
N ASN A 65 4.75 23.61 13.20
CA ASN A 65 4.35 23.34 14.58
C ASN A 65 4.62 21.87 14.98
N GLY A 66 5.13 21.05 14.04
CA GLY A 66 5.33 19.61 14.23
C GLY A 66 4.07 18.77 14.00
N GLU A 67 2.96 19.38 13.56
CA GLU A 67 1.71 18.66 13.29
C GLU A 67 1.75 18.01 11.90
N PRO A 68 1.13 16.81 11.74
CA PRO A 68 1.08 16.14 10.44
C PRO A 68 0.43 17.01 9.35
N VAL A 69 1.06 17.07 8.18
CA VAL A 69 0.57 17.84 7.04
C VAL A 69 -0.72 17.24 6.48
N VAL A 70 -1.66 18.10 6.14
CA VAL A 70 -2.84 17.80 5.32
C VAL A 70 -2.56 18.28 3.89
N CYS A 71 -2.70 17.39 2.90
CA CYS A 71 -2.49 17.75 1.50
C CYS A 71 -3.40 18.90 1.05
N ASN A 72 -2.89 19.76 0.18
CA ASN A 72 -3.67 20.87 -0.34
C ASN A 72 -4.60 20.43 -1.47
N ASN A 73 -4.10 19.61 -2.40
CA ASN A 73 -4.75 19.27 -3.64
C ASN A 73 -4.83 17.74 -3.90
N ALA A 74 -4.39 16.90 -2.95
CA ALA A 74 -4.60 15.48 -2.97
C ALA A 74 -5.77 15.06 -2.08
N PHE A 75 -6.68 14.29 -2.65
CA PHE A 75 -7.92 13.82 -2.04
C PHE A 75 -7.95 12.30 -1.99
N ILE A 76 -8.74 11.75 -1.08
CA ILE A 76 -8.85 10.30 -0.90
C ILE A 76 -10.31 9.90 -0.65
N THR A 77 -10.71 8.79 -1.26
CA THR A 77 -11.85 7.97 -0.84
C THR A 77 -11.35 6.60 -0.41
N TYR A 78 -11.77 6.12 0.73
CA TYR A 78 -11.26 4.89 1.32
C TYR A 78 -12.38 3.94 1.75
N ALA A 79 -12.51 2.82 1.03
CA ALA A 79 -13.41 1.72 1.38
C ALA A 79 -12.71 0.67 2.23
N THR A 80 -13.26 0.39 3.39
CA THR A 80 -12.72 -0.56 4.39
C THR A 80 -13.83 -1.18 5.22
N GLN A 81 -13.46 -1.91 6.27
CA GLN A 81 -14.37 -2.33 7.33
C GLN A 81 -13.88 -1.79 8.67
N LYS A 82 -14.80 -1.22 9.45
CA LYS A 82 -14.58 -0.83 10.83
C LYS A 82 -15.60 -1.55 11.71
N GLN A 83 -15.13 -2.26 12.74
CA GLN A 83 -15.99 -3.03 13.66
C GLN A 83 -16.93 -4.04 12.94
N GLY A 84 -16.47 -4.58 11.79
CA GLY A 84 -17.25 -5.54 10.98
C GLY A 84 -18.20 -4.90 9.97
N GLU A 85 -18.38 -3.58 9.98
CA GLU A 85 -19.24 -2.86 9.06
C GLU A 85 -18.45 -2.22 7.91
N ASP A 86 -19.02 -2.31 6.70
CA ASP A 86 -18.45 -1.63 5.52
C ASP A 86 -18.52 -0.12 5.72
N THR A 87 -17.39 0.54 5.53
CA THR A 87 -17.22 1.97 5.82
C THR A 87 -16.49 2.64 4.68
N THR A 88 -16.92 3.85 4.33
CA THR A 88 -16.22 4.71 3.37
C THR A 88 -15.84 6.03 4.04
N LEU A 89 -14.57 6.43 3.92
CA LEU A 89 -14.04 7.70 4.40
C LEU A 89 -13.65 8.55 3.20
N ASN A 90 -13.94 9.84 3.24
CA ASN A 90 -13.61 10.79 2.17
C ASN A 90 -12.97 12.05 2.75
N GLY A 91 -12.04 12.66 2.02
CA GLY A 91 -11.46 13.94 2.39
C GLY A 91 -10.16 14.25 1.68
N LYS A 92 -9.40 15.19 2.22
CA LYS A 92 -8.01 15.43 1.82
C LYS A 92 -7.11 14.36 2.41
N VAL A 93 -6.05 14.00 1.70
CA VAL A 93 -5.04 13.07 2.23
C VAL A 93 -4.41 13.67 3.48
N SER A 94 -4.48 12.91 4.57
CA SER A 94 -4.00 13.29 5.91
C SER A 94 -3.80 12.05 6.77
N VAL A 95 -3.35 12.20 7.99
CA VAL A 95 -3.47 11.14 9.02
C VAL A 95 -4.96 10.78 9.21
N GLY A 96 -5.24 9.51 9.53
CA GLY A 96 -6.60 9.03 9.83
C GLY A 96 -7.19 8.10 8.78
N TYR A 97 -6.47 7.83 7.70
CA TYR A 97 -6.86 6.84 6.69
C TYR A 97 -6.17 5.47 6.90
N GLY A 98 -5.61 5.22 8.09
CA GLY A 98 -5.15 3.91 8.55
C GLY A 98 -6.25 3.10 9.25
N PHE A 99 -5.83 2.21 10.17
CA PHE A 99 -6.75 1.41 11.01
C PHE A 99 -7.71 2.27 11.84
N ASP A 100 -7.23 3.42 12.28
CA ASP A 100 -8.00 4.41 13.04
C ASP A 100 -7.60 5.84 12.63
N HIS A 101 -8.14 6.83 13.34
CA HIS A 101 -7.97 8.25 13.05
C HIS A 101 -6.57 8.82 13.40
N GLU A 102 -5.71 8.05 14.07
CA GLU A 102 -4.35 8.45 14.44
C GLU A 102 -3.28 7.72 13.62
N ARG A 103 -3.72 6.87 12.66
CA ARG A 103 -2.82 6.01 11.89
C ARG A 103 -2.82 6.33 10.41
N ILE A 104 -1.71 5.97 9.79
CA ILE A 104 -1.51 6.03 8.35
C ILE A 104 -1.21 4.65 7.76
N GLY A 105 -1.48 4.50 6.49
CA GLY A 105 -0.91 3.52 5.60
C GLY A 105 0.06 4.19 4.60
N PRO A 106 0.44 3.48 3.52
CA PRO A 106 1.32 4.05 2.50
C PRO A 106 0.68 5.21 1.73
N GLU A 107 -0.66 5.34 1.72
CA GLU A 107 -1.38 6.41 1.03
C GLU A 107 -0.99 7.81 1.49
N TYR A 108 -0.58 7.97 2.77
CA TYR A 108 -0.27 9.28 3.31
C TYR A 108 0.95 9.89 2.62
N ALA A 109 2.09 9.21 2.65
CA ALA A 109 3.27 9.69 1.95
C ALA A 109 3.09 9.67 0.43
N PHE A 110 2.44 8.63 -0.13
CA PHE A 110 2.12 8.59 -1.55
C PHE A 110 1.38 9.85 -1.99
N GLY A 111 0.31 10.21 -1.28
CA GLY A 111 -0.48 11.40 -1.59
C GLY A 111 0.28 12.71 -1.43
N LEU A 112 1.14 12.84 -0.40
CA LEU A 112 1.97 14.03 -0.21
C LEU A 112 2.96 14.25 -1.37
N PHE A 113 3.56 13.17 -1.89
CA PHE A 113 4.49 13.26 -3.02
C PHE A 113 3.77 13.51 -4.34
N MET A 114 2.57 12.96 -4.54
CA MET A 114 1.75 13.25 -5.71
C MET A 114 1.21 14.69 -5.68
N ASP A 115 0.80 15.20 -4.51
CA ASP A 115 0.36 16.61 -4.31
C ASP A 115 1.45 17.62 -4.67
N GLU A 116 2.72 17.23 -4.52
CA GLU A 116 3.87 18.09 -4.85
C GLU A 116 4.19 18.13 -6.35
N VAL A 117 4.04 16.99 -7.02
CA VAL A 117 4.44 16.84 -8.42
C VAL A 117 3.36 17.35 -9.38
N HIS A 118 2.08 17.19 -9.01
CA HIS A 118 0.97 17.57 -9.88
C HIS A 118 0.41 18.94 -9.49
N GLU A 119 0.25 19.82 -10.48
CA GLU A 119 -0.46 21.10 -10.31
C GLU A 119 -1.97 20.89 -10.23
N GLU A 120 -2.47 19.83 -10.88
CA GLU A 120 -3.86 19.43 -10.91
C GLU A 120 -4.24 18.61 -9.67
N PRO A 121 -5.54 18.54 -9.31
CA PRO A 121 -5.98 17.69 -8.21
C PRO A 121 -5.61 16.22 -8.42
N VAL A 122 -5.28 15.55 -7.32
CA VAL A 122 -5.02 14.11 -7.26
C VAL A 122 -6.14 13.45 -6.46
N LEU A 123 -6.67 12.33 -6.97
CA LEU A 123 -7.62 11.48 -6.26
C LEU A 123 -7.03 10.10 -6.00
N ILE A 124 -6.91 9.72 -4.75
CA ILE A 124 -6.59 8.35 -4.34
C ILE A 124 -7.89 7.59 -4.06
N ILE A 125 -8.12 6.50 -4.78
CA ILE A 125 -9.19 5.53 -4.48
C ILE A 125 -8.54 4.38 -3.72
N LYS A 126 -8.68 4.39 -2.40
CA LYS A 126 -8.10 3.36 -1.54
C LYS A 126 -9.13 2.30 -1.18
N THR A 127 -8.73 1.02 -1.34
CA THR A 127 -9.56 -0.13 -0.96
C THR A 127 -8.70 -1.14 -0.21
N ALA A 128 -8.92 -1.30 1.09
CA ALA A 128 -8.08 -2.20 1.88
C ALA A 128 -8.85 -2.84 3.05
N TRP A 129 -8.66 -4.15 3.21
CA TRP A 129 -9.30 -4.94 4.27
C TRP A 129 -8.30 -5.90 4.90
N GLY A 130 -8.25 -5.91 6.24
CA GLY A 130 -7.34 -6.77 6.99
C GLY A 130 -7.60 -8.25 6.79
N GLY A 131 -6.53 -9.05 6.79
CA GLY A 131 -6.65 -10.51 6.76
C GLY A 131 -7.11 -11.11 5.43
N LYS A 132 -6.99 -10.38 4.30
CA LYS A 132 -7.50 -10.80 3.00
C LYS A 132 -6.41 -11.34 2.08
N SER A 133 -6.70 -12.50 1.45
CA SER A 133 -5.81 -13.20 0.51
C SER A 133 -6.12 -12.83 -0.94
N LEU A 134 -5.12 -12.97 -1.81
CA LEU A 134 -5.33 -12.95 -3.26
C LEU A 134 -5.94 -14.27 -3.74
N ALA A 135 -5.57 -15.39 -3.10
CA ALA A 135 -6.03 -16.72 -3.49
C ALA A 135 -7.56 -16.88 -3.41
N VAL A 136 -8.20 -16.26 -2.39
CA VAL A 136 -9.65 -16.41 -2.12
C VAL A 136 -10.36 -15.05 -2.16
N ASP A 137 -9.98 -14.13 -1.28
CA ASP A 137 -10.74 -12.90 -1.02
C ASP A 137 -10.73 -11.93 -2.21
N PHE A 138 -9.55 -11.67 -2.75
CA PHE A 138 -9.35 -10.84 -3.95
C PHE A 138 -9.19 -11.65 -5.24
N ARG A 139 -9.61 -12.94 -5.23
CA ARG A 139 -9.49 -13.79 -6.41
C ARG A 139 -10.15 -13.15 -7.62
N PRO A 140 -9.37 -12.87 -8.69
CA PRO A 140 -9.90 -12.25 -9.90
C PRO A 140 -10.71 -13.28 -10.71
N PRO A 141 -11.69 -12.86 -11.52
CA PRO A 141 -12.49 -13.76 -12.37
C PRO A 141 -11.65 -14.65 -13.28
N GLY A 142 -10.58 -14.11 -13.88
CA GLY A 142 -9.66 -14.81 -14.78
C GLY A 142 -8.91 -15.98 -14.13
N ALA A 143 -8.72 -15.97 -12.81
CA ALA A 143 -8.13 -17.08 -12.08
C ALA A 143 -9.05 -18.33 -12.00
N GLY A 144 -10.30 -18.20 -12.43
CA GLY A 144 -11.27 -19.32 -12.44
C GLY A 144 -11.71 -19.77 -11.04
N PRO A 145 -12.37 -20.92 -10.92
CA PRO A 145 -12.86 -21.45 -9.66
C PRO A 145 -11.73 -21.68 -8.67
N TYR A 146 -11.99 -21.39 -7.39
CA TYR A 146 -11.07 -21.76 -6.31
C TYR A 146 -11.13 -23.26 -6.04
N ALA A 147 -9.95 -23.90 -5.91
CA ALA A 147 -9.80 -25.29 -5.51
C ALA A 147 -9.12 -25.36 -4.13
N PRO A 148 -9.80 -25.80 -3.07
CA PRO A 148 -9.20 -25.96 -1.75
C PRO A 148 -8.17 -27.10 -1.76
N ASP A 149 -7.15 -26.99 -0.90
CA ASP A 149 -6.21 -28.10 -0.68
C ASP A 149 -6.79 -29.17 0.26
N GLU A 150 -6.08 -30.31 0.37
CA GLU A 150 -6.49 -31.43 1.20
C GLU A 150 -6.65 -31.04 2.68
N VAL A 151 -5.81 -30.14 3.19
CA VAL A 151 -5.85 -29.68 4.58
C VAL A 151 -7.11 -28.88 4.86
N GLN A 152 -7.49 -27.99 3.93
CA GLN A 152 -8.73 -27.23 4.01
C GLN A 152 -9.96 -28.15 3.97
N VAL A 153 -9.94 -29.13 3.07
CA VAL A 153 -11.02 -30.14 2.94
C VAL A 153 -11.15 -30.93 4.25
N GLN A 154 -10.04 -31.46 4.78
CA GLN A 154 -10.04 -32.23 6.02
C GLN A 154 -10.51 -31.45 7.25
N ARG A 155 -10.20 -30.15 7.29
CA ARG A 155 -10.61 -29.25 8.39
C ARG A 155 -12.01 -28.66 8.20
N GLY A 156 -12.67 -28.91 7.08
CA GLY A 156 -13.95 -28.28 6.73
C GLY A 156 -13.85 -26.76 6.53
N ASN A 157 -12.67 -26.26 6.22
CA ASN A 157 -12.37 -24.83 6.12
C ASN A 157 -12.39 -24.37 4.65
N ILE A 158 -13.49 -24.69 3.97
CA ILE A 158 -13.70 -24.39 2.55
C ILE A 158 -14.46 -23.07 2.44
N PRO A 159 -13.91 -22.04 1.74
CA PRO A 159 -14.62 -20.79 1.56
C PRO A 159 -15.90 -20.99 0.74
N GLY A 160 -16.96 -20.31 1.14
CA GLY A 160 -18.22 -20.27 0.41
C GLY A 160 -18.07 -19.60 -0.95
N LYS A 161 -18.96 -19.92 -1.91
CA LYS A 161 -18.90 -19.33 -3.25
C LYS A 161 -18.96 -17.80 -3.24
N GLU A 162 -19.75 -17.23 -2.33
CA GLU A 162 -19.91 -15.79 -2.19
C GLU A 162 -18.64 -15.11 -1.67
N GLU A 163 -17.83 -15.82 -0.86
CA GLU A 163 -16.59 -15.31 -0.30
C GLU A 163 -15.47 -15.23 -1.33
N ILE A 164 -15.49 -16.14 -2.32
CA ILE A 164 -14.49 -16.19 -3.38
C ILE A 164 -14.62 -14.93 -4.25
N GLY A 165 -13.55 -14.12 -4.29
CA GLY A 165 -13.49 -12.87 -5.03
C GLY A 165 -14.40 -11.76 -4.46
N LEU A 166 -14.90 -11.89 -3.22
CA LEU A 166 -15.78 -10.88 -2.63
C LEU A 166 -15.11 -9.51 -2.56
N TYR A 167 -13.85 -9.46 -2.12
CA TYR A 167 -13.14 -8.20 -1.95
C TYR A 167 -12.61 -7.65 -3.28
N TYR A 168 -12.36 -8.49 -4.28
CA TYR A 168 -12.18 -8.04 -5.66
C TYR A 168 -13.42 -7.31 -6.16
N ARG A 169 -14.61 -7.89 -6.00
CA ARG A 169 -15.88 -7.25 -6.40
C ARG A 169 -16.15 -5.95 -5.64
N LYS A 170 -15.91 -5.92 -4.32
CA LYS A 170 -16.06 -4.69 -3.50
C LYS A 170 -15.10 -3.59 -3.96
N MET A 171 -13.85 -3.93 -4.24
CA MET A 171 -12.86 -3.01 -4.80
C MET A 171 -13.35 -2.39 -6.11
N MET A 172 -13.69 -3.23 -7.07
CA MET A 172 -14.16 -2.77 -8.38
C MET A 172 -15.49 -1.99 -8.30
N GLN A 173 -16.36 -2.36 -7.38
CA GLN A 173 -17.60 -1.61 -7.11
C GLN A 173 -17.28 -0.20 -6.60
N HIS A 174 -16.42 -0.06 -5.61
CA HIS A 174 -16.04 1.25 -5.05
C HIS A 174 -15.38 2.16 -6.10
N ILE A 175 -14.50 1.60 -6.95
CA ILE A 175 -13.88 2.33 -8.06
C ILE A 175 -14.95 2.83 -9.03
N ARG A 176 -15.86 1.95 -9.49
CA ARG A 176 -16.94 2.31 -10.43
C ARG A 176 -17.92 3.32 -9.83
N GLU A 177 -18.29 3.19 -8.57
CA GLU A 177 -19.17 4.14 -7.88
C GLU A 177 -18.52 5.51 -7.77
N THR A 178 -17.23 5.56 -7.42
CA THR A 178 -16.48 6.81 -7.31
C THR A 178 -16.40 7.53 -8.65
N LEU A 179 -16.03 6.83 -9.72
CA LEU A 179 -15.78 7.41 -11.03
C LEU A 179 -17.03 7.48 -11.92
N GLY A 180 -18.14 6.89 -11.48
CA GLY A 180 -19.35 6.70 -12.30
C GLY A 180 -20.12 7.98 -12.65
N SER A 181 -19.86 9.11 -11.98
CA SER A 181 -20.45 10.41 -12.31
C SER A 181 -19.59 11.56 -11.83
N THR A 182 -19.73 12.70 -12.52
CA THR A 182 -19.11 13.98 -12.09
C THR A 182 -19.49 14.35 -10.66
N ASP A 183 -20.73 14.12 -10.25
CA ASP A 183 -21.20 14.47 -8.91
C ASP A 183 -20.56 13.62 -7.83
N ASN A 184 -20.27 12.35 -8.11
CA ASN A 184 -19.57 11.47 -7.17
C ASN A 184 -18.12 11.92 -6.98
N ILE A 185 -17.43 12.27 -8.07
CA ILE A 185 -16.06 12.80 -7.99
C ILE A 185 -16.06 14.14 -7.23
N ARG A 186 -16.99 15.06 -7.52
CA ARG A 186 -17.07 16.37 -6.84
C ARG A 186 -17.36 16.30 -5.34
N LYS A 187 -18.03 15.25 -4.87
CA LYS A 187 -18.22 15.02 -3.43
C LYS A 187 -16.89 14.80 -2.70
N ILE A 188 -15.87 14.29 -3.41
CA ILE A 188 -14.54 14.00 -2.85
C ILE A 188 -13.55 15.10 -3.23
N VAL A 189 -13.58 15.54 -4.50
CA VAL A 189 -12.72 16.57 -5.09
C VAL A 189 -13.58 17.77 -5.48
N PRO A 190 -13.83 18.74 -4.58
CA PRO A 190 -14.77 19.84 -4.83
C PRO A 190 -14.42 20.70 -6.05
N GLY A 191 -13.14 20.80 -6.40
CA GLY A 191 -12.64 21.55 -7.55
C GLY A 191 -12.61 20.78 -8.88
N TYR A 192 -13.17 19.58 -8.95
CA TYR A 192 -13.12 18.73 -10.16
C TYR A 192 -13.78 19.40 -11.36
N ASP A 193 -13.00 19.60 -12.42
CA ASP A 193 -13.44 20.14 -13.71
C ASP A 193 -13.82 18.98 -14.67
N ALA A 194 -15.11 18.74 -14.79
CA ALA A 194 -15.60 17.65 -15.64
C ALA A 194 -15.32 17.85 -17.16
N SER A 195 -15.01 19.08 -17.59
CA SER A 195 -14.66 19.33 -19.00
C SER A 195 -13.32 18.74 -19.38
N ARG A 196 -12.45 18.50 -18.39
CA ARG A 196 -11.11 17.88 -18.55
C ARG A 196 -11.13 16.39 -18.31
N GLY A 197 -12.13 15.90 -17.60
CA GLY A 197 -12.21 14.51 -17.22
C GLY A 197 -11.20 14.10 -16.16
N TYR A 198 -10.91 12.82 -16.11
CA TYR A 198 -9.89 12.22 -15.25
C TYR A 198 -9.05 11.22 -16.07
N GLU A 199 -7.87 10.96 -15.57
CA GLU A 199 -6.95 9.93 -16.06
C GLU A 199 -6.67 8.91 -14.95
N LEU A 200 -6.74 7.63 -15.28
CA LEU A 200 -6.28 6.55 -14.40
C LEU A 200 -4.74 6.50 -14.48
N ALA A 201 -4.07 7.15 -13.56
CA ALA A 201 -2.63 7.37 -13.62
C ALA A 201 -1.81 6.22 -12.97
N GLY A 202 -2.45 5.32 -12.22
CA GLY A 202 -1.76 4.15 -11.69
C GLY A 202 -2.57 3.31 -10.72
N PHE A 203 -2.13 2.06 -10.58
CA PHE A 203 -2.67 1.08 -9.63
C PHE A 203 -1.54 0.57 -8.74
N VAL A 204 -1.70 0.68 -7.43
CA VAL A 204 -0.76 0.18 -6.43
C VAL A 204 -1.39 -0.99 -5.67
N TRP A 205 -0.73 -2.14 -5.71
CA TRP A 205 -1.13 -3.34 -4.99
C TRP A 205 -0.19 -3.63 -3.83
N PHE A 206 -0.70 -3.65 -2.59
CA PHE A 206 0.11 -4.01 -1.43
C PHE A 206 -0.61 -5.02 -0.53
N GLN A 207 -0.39 -6.30 -0.84
CA GLN A 207 -1.00 -7.46 -0.19
C GLN A 207 -0.01 -8.62 -0.19
N GLY A 208 -0.08 -9.54 0.78
CA GLY A 208 0.74 -10.73 0.72
C GLY A 208 0.77 -11.59 1.98
N TRP A 209 0.62 -11.04 3.17
CA TRP A 209 0.78 -11.79 4.42
C TRP A 209 -0.12 -13.04 4.48
N ASN A 210 -1.39 -12.91 4.12
CA ASN A 210 -2.35 -14.02 4.18
C ASN A 210 -2.05 -15.14 3.17
N ASP A 211 -1.46 -14.80 2.03
CA ASP A 211 -1.01 -15.80 1.06
C ASP A 211 0.32 -16.41 1.47
N MET A 212 1.23 -15.64 2.07
CA MET A 212 2.54 -16.10 2.54
C MET A 212 2.44 -17.18 3.62
N ILE A 213 1.50 -17.08 4.54
CA ILE A 213 1.34 -18.08 5.61
C ILE A 213 0.78 -19.43 5.13
N SER A 214 0.26 -19.50 3.90
CA SER A 214 -0.27 -20.72 3.26
C SER A 214 0.58 -21.12 2.05
N ASN A 215 1.21 -22.30 2.11
CA ASN A 215 1.96 -22.82 0.97
C ASN A 215 1.08 -23.01 -0.28
N HIS A 216 -0.19 -23.38 -0.07
CA HIS A 216 -1.17 -23.53 -1.16
C HIS A 216 -1.46 -22.19 -1.85
N TYR A 217 -1.61 -21.11 -1.08
CA TYR A 217 -1.85 -19.78 -1.64
C TYR A 217 -0.59 -19.21 -2.30
N THR A 218 0.58 -19.38 -1.65
CA THR A 218 1.87 -19.00 -2.22
C THR A 218 2.11 -19.60 -3.60
N ALA A 219 1.80 -20.90 -3.76
CA ALA A 219 1.98 -21.60 -5.03
C ALA A 219 1.11 -21.07 -6.18
N GLN A 220 -0.01 -20.43 -5.87
CA GLN A 220 -0.92 -19.85 -6.86
C GLN A 220 -0.71 -18.34 -7.08
N TYR A 221 0.09 -17.68 -6.21
CA TYR A 221 0.13 -16.23 -6.13
C TYR A 221 0.54 -15.55 -7.43
N CYS A 222 1.63 -16.00 -8.05
CA CYS A 222 2.12 -15.47 -9.31
C CYS A 222 1.03 -15.47 -10.39
N ARG A 223 0.41 -16.63 -10.62
CA ARG A 223 -0.64 -16.77 -11.65
C ARG A 223 -1.90 -15.96 -11.33
N ASN A 224 -2.33 -15.97 -10.07
CA ASN A 224 -3.47 -15.16 -9.62
C ASN A 224 -3.19 -13.66 -9.79
N MET A 225 -1.95 -13.22 -9.59
CA MET A 225 -1.55 -11.81 -9.75
C MET A 225 -1.58 -11.37 -11.21
N ILE A 226 -1.11 -12.22 -12.12
CA ILE A 226 -1.20 -11.96 -13.57
C ILE A 226 -2.67 -11.77 -13.97
N HIS A 227 -3.56 -12.70 -13.58
CA HIS A 227 -4.99 -12.56 -13.86
C HIS A 227 -5.61 -11.34 -13.19
N PHE A 228 -5.15 -10.98 -11.98
CA PHE A 228 -5.63 -9.79 -11.28
C PHE A 228 -5.32 -8.50 -12.08
N ILE A 229 -4.10 -8.37 -12.58
CA ILE A 229 -3.69 -7.22 -13.42
C ILE A 229 -4.53 -7.18 -14.70
N GLU A 230 -4.67 -8.31 -15.39
CA GLU A 230 -5.45 -8.40 -16.63
C GLU A 230 -6.92 -8.04 -16.42
N ASP A 231 -7.56 -8.60 -15.39
CA ASP A 231 -8.96 -8.37 -15.11
C ASP A 231 -9.22 -6.92 -14.67
N VAL A 232 -8.34 -6.32 -13.83
CA VAL A 232 -8.44 -4.91 -13.43
C VAL A 232 -8.35 -4.00 -14.67
N ARG A 233 -7.33 -4.19 -15.52
CA ARG A 233 -7.15 -3.42 -16.74
C ARG A 233 -8.33 -3.55 -17.69
N LYS A 234 -8.85 -4.76 -17.84
CA LYS A 234 -10.04 -5.03 -18.67
C LYS A 234 -11.30 -4.35 -18.14
N GLU A 235 -11.56 -4.46 -16.83
CA GLU A 235 -12.75 -3.87 -16.21
C GLU A 235 -12.72 -2.34 -16.17
N LEU A 236 -11.51 -1.75 -16.09
CA LEU A 236 -11.31 -0.30 -16.17
C LEU A 236 -11.19 0.22 -17.60
N ASN A 237 -11.18 -0.69 -18.59
CA ASN A 237 -10.97 -0.38 -20.01
C ASN A 237 -9.67 0.42 -20.25
N ASP A 238 -8.65 0.11 -19.49
CA ASP A 238 -7.33 0.72 -19.60
C ASP A 238 -6.23 -0.37 -19.63
N PRO A 239 -5.88 -0.86 -20.83
CA PRO A 239 -4.91 -1.94 -20.97
C PRO A 239 -3.46 -1.52 -20.63
N LYS A 240 -3.20 -0.21 -20.53
CA LYS A 240 -1.87 0.35 -20.22
C LYS A 240 -1.74 0.86 -18.79
N LEU A 241 -2.80 0.81 -17.98
CA LEU A 241 -2.78 1.32 -16.61
C LEU A 241 -1.48 0.90 -15.90
N PRO A 242 -0.62 1.85 -15.48
CA PRO A 242 0.59 1.54 -14.72
C PRO A 242 0.28 0.75 -13.45
N PHE A 243 1.05 -0.29 -13.17
CA PHE A 243 0.77 -1.20 -12.06
C PHE A 243 2.01 -1.42 -11.18
N VAL A 244 1.94 -1.06 -9.91
CA VAL A 244 3.02 -1.23 -8.94
C VAL A 244 2.65 -2.28 -7.90
N ILE A 245 3.48 -3.32 -7.77
CA ILE A 245 3.33 -4.37 -6.76
C ILE A 245 4.30 -4.08 -5.62
N GLY A 246 3.77 -3.77 -4.42
CA GLY A 246 4.55 -3.73 -3.20
C GLY A 246 4.92 -5.13 -2.74
N ILE A 247 6.20 -5.47 -2.80
CA ILE A 247 6.72 -6.76 -2.35
C ILE A 247 6.71 -6.80 -0.82
N LEU A 248 6.27 -7.91 -0.25
CA LEU A 248 6.25 -8.11 1.20
C LEU A 248 7.67 -8.04 1.78
N GLY A 249 7.94 -7.02 2.60
CA GLY A 249 9.26 -6.76 3.17
C GLY A 249 9.38 -7.10 4.66
N VAL A 250 8.37 -7.75 5.25
CA VAL A 250 8.44 -8.19 6.65
C VAL A 250 9.63 -9.14 6.81
N HIS A 251 10.40 -8.94 7.86
CA HIS A 251 11.67 -9.59 8.18
C HIS A 251 12.89 -9.10 7.38
N GLY A 252 12.78 -7.95 6.69
CA GLY A 252 13.90 -7.29 6.05
C GLY A 252 14.25 -7.80 4.65
N SER A 253 15.34 -7.31 4.10
CA SER A 253 15.82 -7.67 2.75
C SER A 253 16.32 -9.12 2.68
N ASP A 254 16.91 -9.62 3.76
CA ASP A 254 17.38 -10.99 3.91
C ASP A 254 16.63 -11.72 5.03
N PRO A 255 15.46 -12.31 4.76
CA PRO A 255 14.72 -13.08 5.75
C PRO A 255 15.50 -14.29 6.28
N GLY A 256 16.50 -14.79 5.53
CA GLY A 256 17.35 -15.92 5.93
C GLY A 256 18.20 -15.63 7.15
N SER A 257 18.57 -14.38 7.39
CA SER A 257 19.33 -13.95 8.56
C SER A 257 18.49 -13.83 9.85
N ASN A 258 17.17 -13.87 9.76
CA ASN A 258 16.28 -13.72 10.91
C ASN A 258 16.17 -15.01 11.74
N LYS A 259 16.78 -15.02 12.93
CA LYS A 259 16.78 -16.18 13.85
C LYS A 259 15.43 -16.50 14.52
N PHE A 260 14.44 -15.64 14.37
CA PHE A 260 13.16 -15.77 15.09
C PHE A 260 12.05 -16.44 14.28
N ILE A 261 12.27 -16.65 12.97
CA ILE A 261 11.26 -17.18 12.06
C ILE A 261 11.81 -18.35 11.24
N ASN A 262 10.91 -19.11 10.60
CA ASN A 262 11.29 -19.95 9.47
C ASN A 262 11.25 -19.09 8.20
N PRO A 263 12.40 -18.78 7.57
CA PRO A 263 12.47 -17.86 6.43
C PRO A 263 11.93 -18.46 5.12
N GLU A 264 11.82 -19.78 5.01
CA GLU A 264 11.47 -20.45 3.74
C GLU A 264 10.16 -19.95 3.15
N LYS A 265 9.12 -19.75 3.98
CA LYS A 265 7.83 -19.25 3.50
C LYS A 265 7.92 -17.82 2.97
N VAL A 266 8.66 -16.96 3.65
CA VAL A 266 8.84 -15.56 3.25
C VAL A 266 9.62 -15.49 1.94
N ILE A 267 10.71 -16.25 1.83
CA ILE A 267 11.53 -16.32 0.62
C ILE A 267 10.71 -16.85 -0.57
N ALA A 268 9.98 -17.96 -0.36
CA ALA A 268 9.14 -18.54 -1.41
C ALA A 268 8.04 -17.58 -1.88
N PHE A 269 7.40 -16.87 -0.94
CA PHE A 269 6.34 -15.93 -1.25
C PHE A 269 6.88 -14.69 -1.98
N ARG A 270 7.97 -14.09 -1.52
CA ARG A 270 8.61 -12.95 -2.21
C ARG A 270 9.03 -13.31 -3.63
N LYS A 271 9.58 -14.53 -3.81
CA LYS A 271 9.88 -15.04 -5.16
C LYS A 271 8.62 -15.09 -6.03
N ALA A 272 7.48 -15.55 -5.50
CA ALA A 272 6.23 -15.59 -6.26
C ALA A 272 5.72 -14.18 -6.63
N GLN A 273 5.94 -13.18 -5.76
CA GLN A 273 5.60 -11.77 -6.06
C GLN A 273 6.49 -11.20 -7.16
N PHE A 274 7.81 -11.37 -7.10
CA PHE A 274 8.73 -10.93 -8.16
C PHE A 274 8.47 -11.64 -9.48
N SER A 275 8.22 -12.96 -9.42
CA SER A 275 7.90 -13.74 -10.62
C SER A 275 6.62 -13.27 -11.32
N ALA A 276 5.66 -12.67 -10.59
CA ALA A 276 4.46 -12.11 -11.22
C ALA A 276 4.78 -10.92 -12.13
N VAL A 277 5.73 -10.07 -11.74
CA VAL A 277 6.21 -8.96 -12.58
C VAL A 277 6.96 -9.48 -13.81
N GLU A 278 7.95 -10.35 -13.57
CA GLU A 278 8.81 -10.90 -14.64
C GLU A 278 8.00 -11.67 -15.69
N GLN A 279 7.06 -12.53 -15.25
CA GLN A 279 6.25 -13.34 -16.17
C GLN A 279 5.20 -12.50 -16.87
N TYR A 280 4.65 -11.49 -16.22
CA TYR A 280 3.69 -10.59 -16.86
C TYR A 280 4.30 -9.94 -18.10
N ASP A 281 5.49 -9.38 -17.97
CA ASP A 281 6.19 -8.76 -19.10
C ASP A 281 6.53 -9.73 -20.25
N GLN A 282 6.72 -11.02 -19.93
CA GLN A 282 6.97 -12.05 -20.95
C GLN A 282 5.70 -12.51 -21.67
N GLU A 283 4.55 -12.50 -21.00
CA GLU A 283 3.28 -13.01 -21.53
C GLU A 283 2.48 -11.94 -22.30
N VAL A 284 2.77 -10.64 -22.07
CA VAL A 284 2.03 -9.55 -22.72
C VAL A 284 2.67 -9.06 -24.02
N PRO A 285 1.86 -8.50 -24.95
CA PRO A 285 2.41 -7.84 -26.14
C PRO A 285 3.42 -6.75 -25.79
N ALA A 286 4.42 -6.54 -26.64
CA ALA A 286 5.49 -5.56 -26.44
C ALA A 286 4.98 -4.14 -26.10
N LEU A 287 3.79 -3.76 -26.58
CA LEU A 287 3.12 -2.48 -26.29
C LEU A 287 2.79 -2.28 -24.80
N TYR A 288 2.68 -3.36 -24.03
CA TYR A 288 2.29 -3.34 -22.61
C TYR A 288 3.43 -3.75 -21.67
N GLN A 289 4.62 -4.03 -22.21
CA GLN A 289 5.80 -4.34 -21.42
C GLN A 289 6.31 -3.08 -20.70
N GLY A 290 6.86 -3.27 -19.50
CA GLY A 290 7.45 -2.19 -18.71
C GLY A 290 6.45 -1.35 -17.89
N ASN A 291 5.14 -1.58 -18.01
CA ASN A 291 4.15 -0.87 -17.20
C ASN A 291 3.59 -1.69 -16.02
N VAL A 292 4.31 -2.73 -15.61
CA VAL A 292 4.18 -3.42 -14.32
C VAL A 292 5.54 -3.44 -13.66
N THR A 293 5.64 -2.94 -12.43
CA THR A 293 6.89 -2.92 -11.68
C THR A 293 6.69 -3.34 -10.22
N ALA A 294 7.78 -3.59 -9.52
CA ALA A 294 7.78 -3.98 -8.12
C ALA A 294 8.56 -3.00 -7.25
N VAL A 295 8.04 -2.73 -6.05
CA VAL A 295 8.76 -2.01 -4.98
C VAL A 295 9.09 -2.98 -3.86
N ASP A 296 10.38 -3.28 -3.65
CA ASP A 296 10.82 -4.09 -2.53
C ASP A 296 10.70 -3.32 -1.21
N SER A 297 9.85 -3.79 -0.32
CA SER A 297 9.68 -3.19 1.02
C SER A 297 10.69 -3.71 2.05
N GLY A 298 11.52 -4.70 1.72
CA GLY A 298 12.51 -5.27 2.63
C GLY A 298 13.50 -4.24 3.21
N PRO A 299 14.07 -3.33 2.40
CA PRO A 299 14.99 -2.30 2.88
C PRO A 299 14.39 -1.30 3.87
N PHE A 300 13.05 -1.26 3.98
CA PHE A 300 12.36 -0.34 4.90
C PHE A 300 12.00 -0.99 6.25
N TYR A 301 12.22 -2.30 6.40
CA TYR A 301 11.92 -3.01 7.63
C TYR A 301 13.00 -2.77 8.69
N GLU A 302 12.58 -2.37 9.88
CA GLU A 302 13.47 -2.01 10.98
C GLU A 302 13.85 -3.23 11.82
N LEU A 303 15.01 -3.83 11.51
CA LEU A 303 15.46 -5.09 12.12
C LEU A 303 15.74 -4.95 13.61
N GLU A 304 16.35 -3.85 14.07
CA GLU A 304 16.65 -3.62 15.49
C GLU A 304 15.36 -3.51 16.31
N LEU A 305 14.38 -2.79 15.80
CA LEU A 305 13.07 -2.69 16.42
C LEU A 305 12.32 -4.04 16.44
N ALA A 306 12.51 -4.86 15.39
CA ALA A 306 11.98 -6.21 15.33
C ALA A 306 12.63 -7.14 16.36
N ASP A 307 13.92 -7.01 16.63
CA ASP A 307 14.61 -7.76 17.68
C ASP A 307 14.02 -7.45 19.07
N ILE A 308 13.72 -6.18 19.35
CA ILE A 308 13.02 -5.75 20.58
C ILE A 308 11.63 -6.39 20.66
N TYR A 309 10.87 -6.39 19.55
CA TYR A 309 9.56 -7.04 19.48
C TYR A 309 9.63 -8.53 19.83
N TRP A 310 10.56 -9.27 19.21
CA TRP A 310 10.69 -10.70 19.42
C TRP A 310 11.17 -11.04 20.83
N LYS A 311 12.12 -10.26 21.38
CA LYS A 311 12.54 -10.39 22.78
C LYS A 311 11.34 -10.22 23.71
N ARG A 312 10.58 -9.15 23.57
CA ARG A 312 9.37 -8.88 24.35
C ARG A 312 8.36 -10.03 24.24
N ARG A 313 8.06 -10.47 23.03
CA ARG A 313 7.08 -11.51 22.76
C ARG A 313 7.45 -12.84 23.39
N PHE A 314 8.67 -13.31 23.15
CA PHE A 314 9.13 -14.60 23.66
C PHE A 314 9.31 -14.59 25.18
N THR A 315 9.96 -13.58 25.72
CA THR A 315 10.22 -13.55 27.17
C THR A 315 8.92 -13.40 27.98
N ASN A 316 7.92 -12.66 27.48
CA ASN A 316 6.60 -12.60 28.11
C ASN A 316 5.86 -13.94 28.05
N GLN A 317 6.02 -14.70 26.97
CA GLN A 317 5.47 -16.05 26.84
C GLN A 317 6.14 -17.00 27.83
N TRP A 318 7.49 -17.05 27.85
CA TRP A 318 8.24 -17.93 28.76
C TRP A 318 8.04 -17.60 30.21
N LYS A 319 7.89 -16.33 30.56
CA LYS A 319 7.53 -15.92 31.92
C LYS A 319 6.18 -16.49 32.33
N ARG A 320 5.16 -16.42 31.48
CA ARG A 320 3.87 -17.06 31.78
C ARG A 320 4.00 -18.58 31.91
N GLU A 321 4.75 -19.23 31.03
CA GLU A 321 4.98 -20.67 31.07
C GLU A 321 5.71 -21.08 32.38
N LEU A 322 6.65 -20.25 32.85
CA LEU A 322 7.33 -20.45 34.15
C LEU A 322 6.35 -20.26 35.34
N ASP A 323 5.57 -19.19 35.33
CA ASP A 323 4.57 -18.89 36.39
C ASP A 323 3.50 -19.98 36.47
N GLU A 324 3.17 -20.60 35.33
CA GLU A 324 2.21 -21.72 35.24
C GLU A 324 2.86 -23.11 35.52
N GLY A 325 4.17 -23.15 35.81
CA GLY A 325 4.91 -24.40 36.04
C GLY A 325 5.07 -25.30 34.81
N LYS A 326 4.92 -24.75 33.59
CA LYS A 326 5.09 -25.48 32.33
C LYS A 326 6.55 -25.63 31.90
N ILE A 327 7.40 -24.73 32.36
CA ILE A 327 8.85 -24.79 32.21
C ILE A 327 9.54 -24.50 33.54
N SER A 328 10.78 -25.01 33.70
CA SER A 328 11.61 -24.71 34.87
C SER A 328 12.43 -23.40 34.67
N ALA A 329 13.05 -22.92 35.75
CA ALA A 329 13.95 -21.79 35.68
C ALA A 329 15.19 -22.09 34.83
N GLU A 330 15.69 -23.32 34.87
CA GLU A 330 16.79 -23.79 34.01
C GLU A 330 16.43 -23.80 32.54
N GLU A 331 15.23 -24.26 32.20
CA GLU A 331 14.71 -24.24 30.82
C GLU A 331 14.52 -22.82 30.31
N MET A 332 14.04 -21.91 31.17
CA MET A 332 13.94 -20.49 30.80
C MET A 332 15.33 -19.88 30.54
N ALA A 333 16.33 -20.15 31.43
CA ALA A 333 17.68 -19.68 31.21
C ALA A 333 18.30 -20.22 29.91
N ALA A 334 18.05 -21.50 29.58
CA ALA A 334 18.48 -22.09 28.30
C ALA A 334 17.84 -21.40 27.10
N LYS A 335 16.53 -21.11 27.15
CA LYS A 335 15.82 -20.37 26.08
C LYS A 335 16.39 -18.95 25.92
N LEU A 336 16.65 -18.22 27.01
CA LEU A 336 17.27 -16.89 26.92
C LEU A 336 18.64 -16.96 26.24
N ALA A 337 19.48 -17.91 26.65
CA ALA A 337 20.83 -18.12 26.08
C ALA A 337 20.76 -18.46 24.57
N GLN A 338 19.81 -19.32 24.17
CA GLN A 338 19.61 -19.71 22.77
C GLN A 338 19.41 -18.50 21.85
N TYR A 339 18.66 -17.49 22.32
CA TYR A 339 18.36 -16.28 21.54
C TYR A 339 19.33 -15.12 21.83
N GLY A 340 20.29 -15.31 22.75
CA GLY A 340 21.25 -14.28 23.14
C GLY A 340 20.63 -13.18 24.01
N PHE A 341 19.53 -13.45 24.68
CA PHE A 341 18.91 -12.53 25.64
C PHE A 341 19.59 -12.67 27.02
N LYS A 342 19.95 -11.55 27.62
CA LYS A 342 20.61 -11.55 28.95
C LYS A 342 19.61 -11.77 30.09
N GLU A 343 18.40 -11.25 29.93
CA GLU A 343 17.34 -11.26 30.92
C GLU A 343 15.96 -11.31 30.26
N PRO A 344 14.90 -11.77 30.95
CA PRO A 344 13.55 -11.74 30.45
C PRO A 344 12.99 -10.32 30.49
N GLY A 345 12.16 -9.99 29.49
CA GLY A 345 11.56 -8.67 29.33
C GLY A 345 12.50 -7.69 28.61
N LEU A 346 12.04 -6.47 28.44
CA LEU A 346 12.82 -5.39 27.86
C LEU A 346 13.60 -4.66 28.95
N THR A 347 14.80 -4.18 28.61
CA THR A 347 15.49 -3.19 29.44
C THR A 347 14.77 -1.86 29.40
N PRO A 348 15.03 -0.91 30.32
CA PRO A 348 14.44 0.44 30.24
C PRO A 348 14.71 1.14 28.92
N GLU A 349 15.89 0.96 28.34
CA GLU A 349 16.29 1.54 27.06
C GLU A 349 15.50 0.90 25.90
N GLU A 350 15.41 -0.43 25.85
CA GLU A 350 14.61 -1.15 24.84
C GLU A 350 13.12 -0.81 24.96
N GLN A 351 12.62 -0.62 26.19
CA GLN A 351 11.23 -0.20 26.39
C GLN A 351 11.00 1.22 25.86
N ALA A 352 11.93 2.14 26.10
CA ALA A 352 11.84 3.51 25.59
C ALA A 352 11.84 3.55 24.03
N ILE A 353 12.71 2.75 23.40
CA ILE A 353 12.73 2.58 21.94
C ILE A 353 11.37 2.04 21.46
N TRP A 354 10.89 0.95 22.07
CA TRP A 354 9.61 0.35 21.71
C TRP A 354 8.44 1.36 21.80
N ASP A 355 8.35 2.07 22.90
CA ASP A 355 7.26 3.01 23.16
C ASP A 355 7.27 4.21 22.21
N ARG A 356 8.45 4.60 21.70
CA ARG A 356 8.61 5.69 20.76
C ARG A 356 8.42 5.25 19.31
N GLU A 357 8.96 4.10 18.90
CA GLU A 357 9.17 3.73 17.50
C GLU A 357 8.15 2.72 16.97
N ALA A 358 7.58 1.89 17.87
CA ALA A 358 6.62 0.87 17.48
C ALA A 358 5.20 1.20 17.92
N SER A 359 4.23 0.80 17.12
CA SER A 359 2.81 0.93 17.45
C SER A 359 1.96 -0.30 17.11
N ASN A 360 2.57 -1.35 16.53
CA ASN A 360 1.89 -2.58 16.13
C ASN A 360 2.84 -3.78 16.12
N ALA A 361 2.36 -4.95 15.68
CA ALA A 361 3.13 -6.18 15.57
C ALA A 361 4.04 -6.21 14.32
N GLU A 362 4.97 -7.18 14.29
CA GLU A 362 5.99 -7.30 13.23
C GLU A 362 5.39 -7.50 11.83
N TYR A 363 4.30 -8.27 11.71
CA TYR A 363 3.61 -8.48 10.43
C TYR A 363 2.90 -7.22 9.90
N HIS A 364 2.79 -6.20 10.72
CA HIS A 364 2.36 -4.86 10.38
C HIS A 364 3.52 -3.86 10.41
N TYR A 365 4.74 -4.33 10.13
CA TYR A 365 5.96 -3.50 10.10
C TYR A 365 6.14 -2.70 11.38
N LEU A 366 5.83 -3.34 12.53
CA LEU A 366 5.91 -2.76 13.88
C LEU A 366 5.05 -1.50 14.08
N GLY A 367 4.24 -1.15 13.07
CA GLY A 367 3.49 0.11 13.06
C GLY A 367 4.40 1.33 13.07
N SER A 368 5.58 1.25 12.46
CA SER A 368 6.57 2.32 12.38
C SER A 368 6.22 3.35 11.31
N GLY A 369 6.18 4.62 11.70
CA GLY A 369 6.01 5.75 10.78
C GLY A 369 7.12 5.79 9.74
N LYS A 370 8.38 5.59 10.16
CA LYS A 370 9.54 5.57 9.27
C LYS A 370 9.37 4.56 8.12
N THR A 371 8.90 3.35 8.43
CA THR A 371 8.65 2.31 7.43
C THR A 371 7.51 2.70 6.47
N PHE A 372 6.37 3.17 6.99
CA PHE A 372 5.21 3.48 6.14
C PHE A 372 5.42 4.71 5.26
N ILE A 373 6.10 5.74 5.75
CA ILE A 373 6.46 6.95 4.99
C ILE A 373 7.43 6.61 3.85
N ARG A 374 8.53 5.91 4.15
CA ARG A 374 9.51 5.49 3.12
C ARG A 374 8.88 4.63 2.04
N ARG A 375 7.99 3.72 2.41
CA ARG A 375 7.25 2.88 1.47
C ARG A 375 6.30 3.67 0.61
N GLY A 376 5.48 4.55 1.21
CA GLY A 376 4.54 5.39 0.46
C GLY A 376 5.26 6.23 -0.59
N LYS A 377 6.42 6.81 -0.21
CA LYS A 377 7.29 7.51 -1.15
C LYS A 377 7.79 6.60 -2.28
N ALA A 378 8.32 5.43 -1.96
CA ALA A 378 8.86 4.51 -2.98
C ALA A 378 7.78 4.04 -3.97
N LEU A 379 6.54 3.86 -3.51
CA LEU A 379 5.41 3.55 -4.38
C LEU A 379 5.05 4.72 -5.30
N ALA A 380 5.12 5.97 -4.79
CA ALA A 380 4.95 7.17 -5.59
C ALA A 380 6.05 7.31 -6.65
N ASP A 381 7.32 7.16 -6.25
CA ASP A 381 8.46 7.22 -7.16
C ASP A 381 8.32 6.20 -8.30
N ALA A 382 7.88 4.98 -8.01
CA ALA A 382 7.72 3.93 -9.01
C ALA A 382 6.63 4.25 -10.05
N ILE A 383 5.51 4.85 -9.62
CA ILE A 383 4.48 5.35 -10.56
C ILE A 383 5.03 6.48 -11.41
N LEU A 384 5.65 7.50 -10.79
CA LEU A 384 6.20 8.67 -11.50
C LEU A 384 7.32 8.30 -12.46
N GLU A 385 8.08 7.25 -12.17
CA GLU A 385 9.08 6.73 -13.09
C GLU A 385 8.42 6.15 -14.35
N MET A 386 7.35 5.39 -14.22
CA MET A 386 6.60 4.84 -15.35
C MET A 386 5.94 5.94 -16.21
N GLU A 387 5.36 6.98 -15.57
CA GLU A 387 4.76 8.12 -16.29
C GLU A 387 5.76 8.89 -17.18
N ARG A 388 7.07 8.87 -16.86
CA ARG A 388 8.12 9.55 -17.65
C ARG A 388 8.48 8.81 -18.94
N TYR A 389 8.14 7.55 -19.04
CA TYR A 389 8.48 6.72 -20.21
C TYR A 389 7.29 6.54 -21.18
N GLU A 390 6.10 7.08 -20.85
CA GLU A 390 4.97 7.18 -21.76
C GLU A 390 5.04 8.45 -22.66
#